data_ee386aab9fff8d9fb93e986199243801
#
_entry.id   ee386aab9fff8d9fb93e986199243801
#
_cell.length_a   1.000
_cell.length_b   1.000
_cell.length_c   1.000
_cell.angle_alpha   90.00
_cell.angle_beta   90.00
_cell.angle_gamma   90.00
#
_symmetry.space_group_name_H-M   'P 1'
#
loop_
_entity.id
_entity.type
_entity.pdbx_description
1 polymer ?
#
loop_
_entity_poly.entity_id
_entity_poly.type
_entity_poly.pdbx_seq_one_letter_code
_entity_poly.pdbx_strand_id
1 'polypeptide(L)'
;MKKIHLSIRMRFILMIMSELICVSFVSWLVMDVLHISDIPYTVWIIISSVIAGIVLNNFLSIRYFGPVLKLKKAMQQVAEGDFSIRLKAGNELEEIQDIYTNFNRMVQELEATEILQTDFVSNVSHEFKTPISAIEGYATLLQNSEVPVSGEQ
;
A
#
# COMPACT_ATOMS: atom_id res chain seq x y z
N MET A 1 26.79 -17.01 -3.73
CA MET A 1 26.70 -16.30 -5.03
C MET A 1 26.06 -14.94 -4.75
N LYS A 2 26.81 -13.84 -4.95
CA LYS A 2 26.34 -12.46 -4.75
C LYS A 2 25.28 -12.18 -5.82
N LYS A 3 23.99 -12.08 -5.45
CA LYS A 3 22.95 -11.57 -6.36
C LYS A 3 23.34 -10.14 -6.72
N ILE A 4 23.64 -9.90 -7.98
CA ILE A 4 23.89 -8.55 -8.50
C ILE A 4 22.54 -7.84 -8.45
N HIS A 5 22.34 -6.98 -7.45
CA HIS A 5 21.19 -6.09 -7.37
C HIS A 5 21.30 -5.05 -8.50
N LEU A 6 20.75 -5.39 -9.67
CA LEU A 6 20.59 -4.41 -10.73
C LEU A 6 19.53 -3.39 -10.29
N SER A 7 19.93 -2.13 -10.24
CA SER A 7 19.01 -1.02 -9.99
C SER A 7 17.82 -1.10 -10.97
N ILE A 8 16.62 -0.69 -10.51
CA ILE A 8 15.40 -0.62 -11.34
C ILE A 8 15.69 0.08 -12.68
N ARG A 9 16.44 1.19 -12.65
CA ARG A 9 16.85 1.91 -13.87
C ARG A 9 17.61 1.03 -14.85
N MET A 10 18.54 0.23 -14.36
CA MET A 10 19.34 -0.67 -15.20
C MET A 10 18.47 -1.78 -15.81
N ARG A 11 17.53 -2.33 -15.06
CA ARG A 11 16.56 -3.34 -15.56
C ARG A 11 15.67 -2.76 -16.68
N PHE A 12 15.19 -1.51 -16.52
CA PHE A 12 14.43 -0.81 -17.56
C PHE A 12 15.25 -0.57 -18.81
N ILE A 13 16.49 -0.09 -18.67
CA ILE A 13 17.38 0.14 -19.81
C ILE A 13 17.65 -1.17 -20.56
N LEU A 14 17.99 -2.24 -19.84
CA LEU A 14 18.23 -3.55 -20.45
C LEU A 14 17.00 -4.11 -21.16
N MET A 15 15.81 -3.87 -20.61
CA MET A 15 14.55 -4.31 -21.20
C MET A 15 14.26 -3.57 -22.51
N ILE A 16 14.42 -2.23 -22.54
CA ILE A 16 14.26 -1.43 -23.76
C ILE A 16 15.31 -1.83 -24.80
N MET A 17 16.55 -2.02 -24.39
CA MET A 17 17.62 -2.48 -25.30
C MET A 17 17.32 -3.88 -25.88
N SER A 18 16.82 -4.80 -25.04
CA SER A 18 16.44 -6.14 -25.52
C SER A 18 15.26 -6.09 -26.48
N GLU A 19 14.30 -5.18 -26.29
CA GLU A 19 13.19 -4.95 -27.22
C GLU A 19 13.70 -4.48 -28.59
N LEU A 20 14.54 -3.45 -28.62
CA LEU A 20 15.12 -2.92 -29.86
C LEU A 20 15.92 -4.00 -30.64
N ILE A 21 16.71 -4.79 -29.93
CA ILE A 21 17.45 -5.90 -30.52
C ILE A 21 16.50 -6.96 -31.08
N CYS A 22 15.47 -7.33 -30.31
CA CYS A 22 14.48 -8.33 -30.72
C CYS A 22 13.71 -7.87 -31.97
N VAL A 23 13.25 -6.62 -32.00
CA VAL A 23 12.54 -6.02 -33.15
C VAL A 23 13.44 -6.02 -34.39
N SER A 24 14.69 -5.60 -34.27
CA SER A 24 15.67 -5.62 -35.36
C SER A 24 15.93 -7.03 -35.88
N PHE A 25 16.11 -7.98 -34.97
CA PHE A 25 16.37 -9.38 -35.33
C PHE A 25 15.17 -10.03 -36.03
N VAL A 26 13.96 -9.83 -35.47
CA VAL A 26 12.73 -10.36 -36.08
C VAL A 26 12.51 -9.77 -37.49
N SER A 27 12.71 -8.46 -37.66
CA SER A 27 12.57 -7.79 -38.94
C SER A 27 13.58 -8.31 -39.96
N TRP A 28 14.83 -8.55 -39.55
CA TRP A 28 15.85 -9.14 -40.41
C TRP A 28 15.50 -10.59 -40.81
N LEU A 29 15.09 -11.42 -39.84
CA LEU A 29 14.72 -12.81 -40.02
C LEU A 29 13.53 -12.97 -40.97
N VAL A 30 12.52 -12.12 -40.84
CA VAL A 30 11.33 -12.11 -41.75
C VAL A 30 11.74 -11.82 -43.18
N MET A 31 12.63 -10.85 -43.40
CA MET A 31 13.13 -10.53 -44.75
C MET A 31 13.97 -11.65 -45.36
N ASP A 32 14.89 -12.21 -44.58
CA ASP A 32 15.87 -13.20 -45.06
C ASP A 32 15.22 -14.58 -45.31
N VAL A 33 14.34 -15.01 -44.39
CA VAL A 33 13.72 -16.35 -44.43
C VAL A 33 12.47 -16.42 -45.30
N LEU A 34 11.61 -15.41 -45.21
CA LEU A 34 10.29 -15.42 -45.89
C LEU A 34 10.32 -14.87 -47.33
N HIS A 35 11.46 -14.27 -47.75
CA HIS A 35 11.65 -13.71 -49.11
C HIS A 35 10.47 -12.84 -49.59
N ILE A 36 9.80 -12.12 -48.64
CA ILE A 36 8.67 -11.25 -48.97
C ILE A 36 9.23 -9.93 -49.52
N SER A 37 9.53 -9.94 -50.84
CA SER A 37 10.12 -8.79 -51.54
C SER A 37 9.14 -7.66 -51.83
N ASP A 38 7.82 -7.95 -51.77
CA ASP A 38 6.78 -7.03 -52.22
C ASP A 38 6.42 -5.94 -51.19
N ILE A 39 6.82 -6.12 -49.90
CA ILE A 39 6.52 -5.17 -48.84
C ILE A 39 7.81 -4.44 -48.44
N PRO A 40 7.79 -3.08 -48.36
CA PRO A 40 8.95 -2.31 -47.93
C PRO A 40 9.41 -2.72 -46.51
N TYR A 41 10.73 -2.85 -46.31
CA TYR A 41 11.34 -3.20 -45.02
C TYR A 41 10.83 -2.33 -43.85
N THR A 42 10.55 -1.05 -44.10
CA THR A 42 10.01 -0.11 -43.15
C THR A 42 8.67 -0.53 -42.55
N VAL A 43 7.81 -1.19 -43.35
CA VAL A 43 6.51 -1.68 -42.91
C VAL A 43 6.68 -2.82 -41.88
N TRP A 44 7.63 -3.71 -42.11
CA TRP A 44 7.94 -4.81 -41.19
C TRP A 44 8.51 -4.31 -39.86
N ILE A 45 9.37 -3.30 -39.90
CA ILE A 45 9.88 -2.65 -38.65
C ILE A 45 8.71 -2.06 -37.86
N ILE A 46 7.80 -1.36 -38.52
CA ILE A 46 6.64 -0.74 -37.83
C ILE A 46 5.75 -1.82 -37.19
N ILE A 47 5.39 -2.87 -37.94
CA ILE A 47 4.53 -3.94 -37.42
C ILE A 47 5.19 -4.64 -36.23
N SER A 48 6.46 -5.04 -36.35
CA SER A 48 7.17 -5.73 -35.26
C SER A 48 7.37 -4.84 -34.04
N SER A 49 7.62 -3.53 -34.19
CA SER A 49 7.73 -2.61 -33.08
C SER A 49 6.41 -2.41 -32.33
N VAL A 50 5.28 -2.33 -33.05
CA VAL A 50 3.95 -2.23 -32.43
C VAL A 50 3.64 -3.49 -31.64
N ILE A 51 3.88 -4.67 -32.19
CA ILE A 51 3.65 -5.95 -31.49
C ILE A 51 4.53 -6.03 -30.23
N ALA A 52 5.83 -5.74 -30.36
CA ALA A 52 6.76 -5.75 -29.23
C ALA A 52 6.36 -4.74 -28.14
N GLY A 53 5.93 -3.53 -28.54
CA GLY A 53 5.45 -2.52 -27.62
C GLY A 53 4.20 -2.94 -26.85
N ILE A 54 3.25 -3.62 -27.50
CA ILE A 54 2.06 -4.17 -26.83
C ILE A 54 2.46 -5.23 -25.79
N VAL A 55 3.33 -6.17 -26.16
CA VAL A 55 3.81 -7.23 -25.26
C VAL A 55 4.53 -6.63 -24.06
N LEU A 56 5.42 -5.67 -24.30
CA LEU A 56 6.17 -4.99 -23.25
C LEU A 56 5.25 -4.20 -22.30
N ASN A 57 4.27 -3.46 -22.87
CA ASN A 57 3.31 -2.70 -22.06
C ASN A 57 2.46 -3.62 -21.17
N ASN A 58 1.99 -4.75 -21.68
CA ASN A 58 1.28 -5.75 -20.88
C ASN A 58 2.16 -6.32 -19.75
N PHE A 59 3.40 -6.66 -20.07
CA PHE A 59 4.35 -7.16 -19.06
C PHE A 59 4.60 -6.14 -17.96
N LEU A 60 4.84 -4.88 -18.32
CA LEU A 60 5.04 -3.77 -17.37
C LEU A 60 3.79 -3.52 -16.53
N SER A 61 2.61 -3.56 -17.16
CA SER A 61 1.34 -3.35 -16.47
C SER A 61 1.15 -4.36 -15.34
N ILE A 62 1.35 -5.64 -15.61
CA ILE A 62 1.17 -6.70 -14.61
C ILE A 62 2.27 -6.64 -13.54
N ARG A 63 3.51 -6.38 -13.92
CA ARG A 63 4.69 -6.50 -13.05
C ARG A 63 4.91 -5.30 -12.14
N TYR A 64 4.50 -4.09 -12.57
CA TYR A 64 4.72 -2.83 -11.84
C TYR A 64 3.41 -2.15 -11.42
N PHE A 65 2.47 -1.95 -12.33
CA PHE A 65 1.25 -1.21 -12.02
C PHE A 65 0.28 -2.00 -11.14
N GLY A 66 0.16 -3.31 -11.33
CA GLY A 66 -0.70 -4.15 -10.50
C GLY A 66 -0.38 -4.06 -9.00
N PRO A 67 0.87 -4.28 -8.58
CA PRO A 67 1.30 -4.12 -7.20
C PRO A 67 1.10 -2.71 -6.63
N VAL A 68 1.37 -1.67 -7.44
CA VAL A 68 1.16 -0.27 -7.01
C VAL A 68 -0.33 0.02 -6.77
N LEU A 69 -1.23 -0.51 -7.61
CA LEU A 69 -2.67 -0.37 -7.41
C LEU A 69 -3.16 -1.11 -6.17
N LYS A 70 -2.57 -2.28 -5.85
CA LYS A 70 -2.85 -2.99 -4.59
C LYS A 70 -2.44 -2.15 -3.38
N LEU A 71 -1.23 -1.56 -3.42
CA LEU A 71 -0.76 -0.67 -2.37
C LEU A 71 -1.68 0.54 -2.21
N LYS A 72 -2.08 1.20 -3.31
CA LYS A 72 -3.02 2.33 -3.27
C LYS A 72 -4.33 1.97 -2.55
N LYS A 73 -4.92 0.81 -2.88
CA LYS A 73 -6.16 0.34 -2.23
C LYS A 73 -5.96 0.08 -0.74
N ALA A 74 -4.86 -0.58 -0.38
CA ALA A 74 -4.55 -0.86 1.02
C ALA A 74 -4.33 0.43 1.84
N MET A 75 -3.63 1.42 1.27
CA MET A 75 -3.47 2.74 1.90
C MET A 75 -4.81 3.45 2.11
N GLN A 76 -5.73 3.29 1.17
CA GLN A 76 -7.06 3.88 1.27
C GLN A 76 -7.87 3.23 2.41
N GLN A 77 -7.82 1.91 2.56
CA GLN A 77 -8.47 1.19 3.65
C GLN A 77 -7.89 1.58 5.02
N VAL A 78 -6.56 1.72 5.11
CA VAL A 78 -5.91 2.23 6.33
C VAL A 78 -6.37 3.66 6.65
N ALA A 79 -6.53 4.52 5.65
CA ALA A 79 -7.05 5.88 5.85
C ALA A 79 -8.52 5.90 6.30
N GLU A 80 -9.28 4.85 6.00
CA GLU A 80 -10.67 4.63 6.47
C GLU A 80 -10.73 4.00 7.87
N GLY A 81 -9.57 3.72 8.49
CA GLY A 81 -9.45 3.16 9.84
C GLY A 81 -9.34 1.63 9.90
N ASP A 82 -9.20 0.94 8.76
CA ASP A 82 -8.98 -0.51 8.75
C ASP A 82 -7.48 -0.81 8.86
N PHE A 83 -7.01 -1.01 10.09
CA PHE A 83 -5.62 -1.38 10.36
C PHE A 83 -5.36 -2.90 10.34
N SER A 84 -6.36 -3.71 10.01
CA SER A 84 -6.18 -5.17 9.87
C SER A 84 -5.55 -5.57 8.54
N ILE A 85 -5.50 -4.68 7.58
CA ILE A 85 -5.00 -4.89 6.23
C ILE A 85 -3.52 -5.26 6.24
N ARG A 86 -3.18 -6.31 5.50
CA ARG A 86 -1.77 -6.71 5.27
C ARG A 86 -1.58 -7.06 3.80
N LEU A 87 -0.52 -6.51 3.21
CA LEU A 87 -0.08 -6.83 1.85
C LEU A 87 0.84 -8.05 1.89
N LYS A 88 0.46 -9.10 1.16
CA LYS A 88 1.30 -10.29 1.03
C LYS A 88 2.23 -10.11 -0.17
N ALA A 89 3.53 -10.23 0.06
CA ALA A 89 4.50 -10.34 -0.99
C ALA A 89 4.31 -11.69 -1.69
N GLY A 90 4.19 -11.66 -3.00
CA GLY A 90 4.07 -12.84 -3.86
C GLY A 90 5.30 -12.95 -4.77
N ASN A 91 5.02 -12.97 -6.07
CA ASN A 91 6.05 -13.06 -7.11
C ASN A 91 6.43 -11.67 -7.68
N GLU A 92 6.19 -10.61 -6.88
CA GLU A 92 6.53 -9.25 -7.22
C GLU A 92 8.05 -9.04 -7.20
N LEU A 93 8.48 -7.88 -7.74
CA LEU A 93 9.87 -7.45 -7.67
C LEU A 93 10.29 -7.19 -6.21
N GLU A 94 11.55 -7.41 -5.91
CA GLU A 94 12.12 -7.27 -4.57
C GLU A 94 11.84 -5.87 -3.98
N GLU A 95 11.94 -4.85 -4.80
CA GLU A 95 11.65 -3.47 -4.40
C GLU A 95 10.17 -3.25 -4.01
N ILE A 96 9.25 -3.97 -4.65
CA ILE A 96 7.83 -3.96 -4.30
C ILE A 96 7.59 -4.74 -3.00
N GLN A 97 8.29 -5.86 -2.81
CA GLN A 97 8.22 -6.64 -1.57
C GLN A 97 8.71 -5.82 -0.37
N ASP A 98 9.78 -5.04 -0.55
CA ASP A 98 10.29 -4.12 0.47
C ASP A 98 9.26 -3.04 0.82
N ILE A 99 8.60 -2.46 -0.20
CA ILE A 99 7.52 -1.49 0.02
C ILE A 99 6.37 -2.13 0.82
N TYR A 100 5.94 -3.34 0.47
CA TYR A 100 4.88 -4.04 1.18
C TYR A 100 5.26 -4.35 2.63
N THR A 101 6.50 -4.75 2.86
CA THR A 101 7.04 -5.03 4.20
C THR A 101 7.02 -3.76 5.06
N ASN A 102 7.51 -2.65 4.53
CA ASN A 102 7.51 -1.36 5.22
C ASN A 102 6.08 -0.84 5.46
N PHE A 103 5.19 -1.00 4.48
CA PHE A 103 3.77 -0.66 4.64
C PHE A 103 3.13 -1.47 5.77
N ASN A 104 3.30 -2.79 5.78
CA ASN A 104 2.74 -3.66 6.82
C ASN A 104 3.26 -3.29 8.22
N ARG A 105 4.55 -2.94 8.34
CA ARG A 105 5.13 -2.47 9.60
C ARG A 105 4.50 -1.16 10.06
N MET A 106 4.34 -0.21 9.15
CA MET A 106 3.66 1.07 9.46
C MET A 106 2.23 0.84 9.95
N VAL A 107 1.46 -0.03 9.27
CA VAL A 107 0.09 -0.35 9.66
C VAL A 107 0.04 -1.03 11.04
N GLN A 108 1.00 -1.90 11.34
CA GLN A 108 1.11 -2.54 12.65
C GLN A 108 1.35 -1.54 13.79
N GLU A 109 2.20 -0.53 13.56
CA GLU A 109 2.44 0.54 14.54
C GLU A 109 1.20 1.43 14.74
N LEU A 110 0.44 1.69 13.66
CA LEU A 110 -0.82 2.43 13.76
C LEU A 110 -1.87 1.65 14.55
N GLU A 111 -2.03 0.35 14.27
CA GLU A 111 -2.94 -0.55 15.00
C GLU A 111 -2.61 -0.59 16.50
N ALA A 112 -1.33 -0.72 16.85
CA ALA A 112 -0.89 -0.69 18.24
C ALA A 112 -1.21 0.65 18.92
N THR A 113 -1.05 1.77 18.20
CA THR A 113 -1.35 3.11 18.71
C THR A 113 -2.85 3.30 18.96
N GLU A 114 -3.70 2.81 18.05
CA GLU A 114 -5.16 2.85 18.19
C GLU A 114 -5.63 2.07 19.42
N ILE A 115 -5.10 0.85 19.62
CA ILE A 115 -5.41 0.01 20.77
C ILE A 115 -5.04 0.75 22.07
N LEU A 116 -3.81 1.29 22.15
CA LEU A 116 -3.36 2.03 23.31
C LEU A 116 -4.23 3.27 23.59
N GLN A 117 -4.65 3.99 22.55
CA GLN A 117 -5.52 5.15 22.70
C GLN A 117 -6.90 4.76 23.21
N THR A 118 -7.47 3.67 22.71
CA THR A 118 -8.78 3.15 23.15
C THR A 118 -8.73 2.69 24.60
N ASP A 119 -7.71 1.93 24.97
CA ASP A 119 -7.50 1.46 26.34
C ASP A 119 -7.27 2.63 27.30
N PHE A 120 -6.49 3.64 26.89
CA PHE A 120 -6.26 4.83 27.67
C PHE A 120 -7.59 5.57 27.96
N VAL A 121 -8.40 5.85 26.92
CA VAL A 121 -9.69 6.54 27.07
C VAL A 121 -10.63 5.74 27.98
N SER A 122 -10.68 4.43 27.83
CA SER A 122 -11.49 3.55 28.68
C SER A 122 -11.07 3.60 30.13
N ASN A 123 -9.78 3.43 30.41
CA ASN A 123 -9.23 3.43 31.77
C ASN A 123 -9.41 4.80 32.45
N VAL A 124 -9.11 5.89 31.73
CA VAL A 124 -9.31 7.26 32.23
C VAL A 124 -10.78 7.51 32.57
N SER A 125 -11.70 7.06 31.69
CA SER A 125 -13.13 7.22 31.94
C SER A 125 -13.59 6.47 33.19
N HIS A 126 -13.07 5.27 33.44
CA HIS A 126 -13.34 4.50 34.63
C HIS A 126 -12.78 5.16 35.90
N GLU A 127 -11.54 5.66 35.85
CA GLU A 127 -10.91 6.31 36.98
C GLU A 127 -11.54 7.65 37.34
N PHE A 128 -12.08 8.39 36.39
CA PHE A 128 -12.84 9.62 36.66
C PHE A 128 -14.27 9.36 37.16
N LYS A 129 -14.90 8.26 36.76
CA LYS A 129 -16.26 7.94 37.19
C LYS A 129 -16.38 7.79 38.71
N THR A 130 -15.41 7.15 39.34
CA THR A 130 -15.40 6.90 40.80
C THR A 130 -15.40 8.18 41.63
N PRO A 131 -14.45 9.14 41.44
CA PRO A 131 -14.46 10.39 42.20
C PRO A 131 -15.69 11.28 41.85
N ILE A 132 -16.13 11.31 40.62
CA ILE A 132 -17.33 12.06 40.23
C ILE A 132 -18.55 11.52 40.96
N SER A 133 -18.75 10.19 40.96
CA SER A 133 -19.88 9.59 41.73
C SER A 133 -19.80 9.83 43.22
N ALA A 134 -18.61 9.88 43.79
CA ALA A 134 -18.44 10.24 45.19
C ALA A 134 -18.84 11.71 45.45
N ILE A 135 -18.43 12.64 44.58
CA ILE A 135 -18.79 14.07 44.68
C ILE A 135 -20.32 14.23 44.56
N GLU A 136 -20.94 13.56 43.59
CA GLU A 136 -22.40 13.57 43.42
C GLU A 136 -23.12 13.03 44.67
N GLY A 137 -22.61 11.93 45.24
CA GLY A 137 -23.14 11.37 46.47
C GLY A 137 -23.08 12.34 47.64
N TYR A 138 -21.93 13.00 47.85
CA TYR A 138 -21.80 14.01 48.90
C TYR A 138 -22.67 15.24 48.63
N ALA A 139 -22.77 15.72 47.40
CA ALA A 139 -23.63 16.84 47.04
C ALA A 139 -25.10 16.51 47.33
N THR A 140 -25.54 15.30 47.00
CA THR A 140 -26.90 14.84 47.29
C THR A 140 -27.20 14.73 48.77
N LEU A 141 -26.22 14.25 49.56
CA LEU A 141 -26.35 14.22 51.04
C LEU A 141 -26.46 15.62 51.63
N LEU A 142 -25.71 16.58 51.14
CA LEU A 142 -25.76 17.97 51.60
C LEU A 142 -27.09 18.64 51.23
N GLN A 143 -27.62 18.37 50.03
CA GLN A 143 -28.94 18.88 49.64
C GLN A 143 -30.09 18.29 50.44
N ASN A 144 -30.01 17.02 50.83
CA ASN A 144 -31.02 16.33 51.60
C ASN A 144 -30.86 16.54 53.13
N SER A 145 -29.73 17.11 53.57
CA SER A 145 -29.52 17.51 54.97
C SER A 145 -30.18 18.87 55.19
N GLU A 146 -31.47 18.93 55.13
CA GLU A 146 -32.19 19.97 55.86
C GLU A 146 -31.96 19.72 57.35
N VAL A 147 -30.86 20.28 57.86
CA VAL A 147 -30.71 20.45 59.34
C VAL A 147 -31.78 21.49 59.71
N PRO A 148 -32.79 21.16 60.55
CA PRO A 148 -33.65 22.18 61.10
C PRO A 148 -32.77 23.05 61.93
N VAL A 149 -32.59 24.32 61.57
CA VAL A 149 -32.00 25.35 62.43
C VAL A 149 -32.98 25.51 63.59
N SER A 150 -32.79 24.70 64.61
CA SER A 150 -33.45 24.88 65.90
C SER A 150 -32.93 26.22 66.47
N GLY A 151 -33.73 27.24 66.19
CA GLY A 151 -33.59 28.48 66.97
C GLY A 151 -34.02 28.20 68.36
N GLU A 152 -33.07 28.11 69.26
CA GLU A 152 -33.33 28.35 70.74
C GLU A 152 -32.79 29.70 71.11
N GLN A 153 -33.72 30.42 71.73
CA GLN A 153 -33.64 31.70 72.38
C GLN A 153 -32.64 31.71 73.49
#